data_8c9a349b3b153a073676a804c2c85c78
#
_entry.id   8c9a349b3b153a073676a804c2c85c78
#
_cell.length_a   1.000
_cell.length_b   1.000
_cell.length_c   1.000
_cell.angle_alpha   90.00
_cell.angle_beta   90.00
_cell.angle_gamma   90.00
#
_symmetry.space_group_name_H-M   'P 1'
#
loop_
_entity.id
_entity.type
_entity.pdbx_description
1 polymer ?
#
loop_
_entity_poly.entity_id
_entity_poly.type
_entity_poly.pdbx_seq_one_letter_code
_entity_poly.pdbx_strand_id
1 'polypeptide(L)'
;MTYALVVTALLASVTMAAGRQPLFRSGVEAVYLDVTVQAPDGSIVRGLAKEDFVIYDEEAPQEVAVFSAEPAPISVGVLIDTSGSMSGERMAAAIRAADALGQSLQPGDQWSISTFDSMRRTMITWRAYSPAIVNSLRAMPTSGSTELFKAVTEMVPYMKDTPHRKRAMLLMTDGIDNSIISASRDAWRDPFEAPGPRESSARAQTALRDGEVLLYALGVNVAGRSGAVHLPSLQRLAEPTGGSVIIASSMREVEAAAQRVAGELRQQYTLGFYPQNAGAKPYHRLRVTTRHPDHRVRTRAG
;
A
#
# COMPACT_ATOMS: atom_id res chain seq x y z
N MET A 1 38.51 -72.98 -50.47
CA MET A 1 39.26 -72.09 -49.53
C MET A 1 38.46 -70.84 -49.39
N THR A 2 37.68 -70.73 -48.30
CA THR A 2 36.77 -69.59 -48.07
C THR A 2 37.02 -69.11 -46.61
N TYR A 3 37.56 -67.93 -46.44
CA TYR A 3 37.80 -67.31 -45.17
C TYR A 3 36.52 -66.58 -44.70
N ALA A 4 36.00 -66.98 -43.54
CA ALA A 4 34.96 -66.29 -42.86
C ALA A 4 35.52 -65.21 -41.92
N LEU A 5 35.17 -63.97 -42.15
CA LEU A 5 35.50 -62.83 -41.29
C LEU A 5 34.40 -62.72 -40.20
N VAL A 6 34.79 -62.88 -38.95
CA VAL A 6 33.95 -62.64 -37.77
C VAL A 6 34.12 -61.15 -37.38
N VAL A 7 33.10 -60.37 -37.54
CA VAL A 7 33.06 -58.97 -37.05
C VAL A 7 32.37 -58.98 -35.69
N THR A 8 33.15 -58.71 -34.63
CA THR A 8 32.64 -58.56 -33.26
C THR A 8 32.21 -57.09 -33.07
N ALA A 9 30.92 -56.84 -32.97
CA ALA A 9 30.36 -55.52 -32.67
C ALA A 9 30.35 -55.27 -31.14
N LEU A 10 31.19 -54.32 -30.69
CA LEU A 10 31.15 -53.82 -29.30
C LEU A 10 29.98 -52.82 -29.17
N LEU A 11 28.92 -53.16 -28.45
CA LEU A 11 27.85 -52.27 -28.03
C LEU A 11 28.35 -51.46 -26.81
N ALA A 12 28.72 -50.22 -27.00
CA ALA A 12 28.95 -49.26 -25.94
C ALA A 12 27.59 -48.71 -25.43
N SER A 13 27.19 -49.12 -24.21
CA SER A 13 26.00 -48.59 -23.51
C SER A 13 26.30 -47.19 -22.99
N VAL A 14 25.79 -46.17 -23.67
CA VAL A 14 25.79 -44.81 -23.17
C VAL A 14 24.65 -44.65 -22.18
N THR A 15 24.94 -44.70 -20.89
CA THR A 15 23.99 -44.31 -19.82
C THR A 15 23.82 -42.77 -19.90
N MET A 16 22.70 -42.33 -20.51
CA MET A 16 22.26 -40.93 -20.41
C MET A 16 21.83 -40.67 -18.97
N ALA A 17 22.63 -39.90 -18.24
CA ALA A 17 22.21 -39.28 -17.02
C ALA A 17 21.05 -38.34 -17.36
N ALA A 18 19.83 -38.69 -16.94
CA ALA A 18 18.68 -37.81 -17.06
C ALA A 18 18.91 -36.58 -16.18
N GLY A 19 19.52 -35.54 -16.76
CA GLY A 19 19.55 -34.23 -16.15
C GLY A 19 18.10 -33.79 -15.89
N ARG A 20 17.77 -33.56 -14.62
CA ARG A 20 16.52 -32.91 -14.25
C ARG A 20 16.50 -31.55 -14.93
N GLN A 21 15.80 -31.46 -16.05
CA GLN A 21 15.45 -30.17 -16.63
C GLN A 21 14.63 -29.42 -15.59
N PRO A 22 14.94 -28.14 -15.31
CA PRO A 22 14.09 -27.33 -14.48
C PRO A 22 12.73 -27.28 -15.16
N LEU A 23 11.70 -27.80 -14.49
CA LEU A 23 10.32 -27.63 -14.91
C LEU A 23 10.02 -26.12 -14.83
N PHE A 24 10.15 -25.43 -15.93
CA PHE A 24 9.55 -24.11 -16.09
C PHE A 24 8.03 -24.33 -16.03
N ARG A 25 7.43 -24.10 -14.86
CA ARG A 25 5.99 -23.98 -14.72
C ARG A 25 5.61 -22.67 -15.41
N SER A 26 5.28 -22.73 -16.67
CA SER A 26 4.69 -21.58 -17.38
C SER A 26 3.35 -21.29 -16.71
N GLY A 27 3.24 -20.12 -16.06
CA GLY A 27 1.99 -19.64 -15.51
C GLY A 27 1.97 -19.24 -14.03
N VAL A 28 3.07 -19.36 -13.29
CA VAL A 28 3.13 -18.85 -11.91
C VAL A 28 3.73 -17.45 -11.93
N GLU A 29 2.89 -16.44 -11.69
CA GLU A 29 3.36 -15.06 -11.51
C GLU A 29 4.05 -14.89 -10.15
N ALA A 30 5.14 -14.11 -10.14
CA ALA A 30 5.80 -13.77 -8.90
C ALA A 30 4.92 -12.82 -8.07
N VAL A 31 4.78 -13.11 -6.80
CA VAL A 31 4.14 -12.21 -5.83
C VAL A 31 5.19 -11.25 -5.30
N TYR A 32 4.94 -9.94 -5.46
CA TYR A 32 5.85 -8.89 -4.99
C TYR A 32 5.32 -8.26 -3.71
N LEU A 33 6.24 -8.01 -2.77
CA LEU A 33 5.98 -7.37 -1.48
C LEU A 33 6.89 -6.17 -1.33
N ASP A 34 6.29 -5.01 -1.07
CA ASP A 34 7.05 -3.84 -0.62
C ASP A 34 7.11 -3.88 0.91
N VAL A 35 8.33 -3.83 1.43
CA VAL A 35 8.63 -4.11 2.83
C VAL A 35 9.32 -2.91 3.47
N THR A 36 8.74 -2.39 4.52
CA THR A 36 9.37 -1.39 5.40
C THR A 36 9.91 -2.08 6.64
N VAL A 37 11.18 -1.86 6.96
CA VAL A 37 11.82 -2.36 8.17
C VAL A 37 12.18 -1.19 9.08
N GLN A 38 11.75 -1.24 10.33
CA GLN A 38 12.01 -0.23 11.33
C GLN A 38 12.78 -0.83 12.51
N ALA A 39 13.75 -0.09 13.03
CA ALA A 39 14.40 -0.36 14.28
C ALA A 39 13.45 -0.05 15.46
N PRO A 40 13.78 -0.47 16.71
CA PRO A 40 12.97 -0.18 17.88
C PRO A 40 12.71 1.31 18.14
N ASP A 41 13.62 2.18 17.74
CA ASP A 41 13.48 3.65 17.82
C ASP A 41 12.59 4.25 16.73
N GLY A 42 12.07 3.41 15.82
CA GLY A 42 11.22 3.81 14.68
C GLY A 42 11.98 4.32 13.47
N SER A 43 13.31 4.34 13.48
CA SER A 43 14.13 4.68 12.31
C SER A 43 14.04 3.58 11.24
N ILE A 44 14.16 3.96 9.96
CA ILE A 44 14.14 3.01 8.86
C ILE A 44 15.49 2.30 8.77
N VAL A 45 15.46 0.97 8.79
CA VAL A 45 16.64 0.11 8.65
C VAL A 45 16.97 -0.03 7.18
N ARG A 46 18.22 0.27 6.83
CA ARG A 46 18.79 0.16 5.46
C ARG A 46 19.91 -0.85 5.44
N GLY A 47 20.30 -1.28 4.23
CA GLY A 47 21.48 -2.12 4.04
C GLY A 47 21.28 -3.58 4.39
N LEU A 48 20.02 -4.02 4.59
CA LEU A 48 19.73 -5.44 4.73
C LEU A 48 19.92 -6.14 3.38
N ALA A 49 20.45 -7.37 3.43
CA ALA A 49 20.60 -8.24 2.29
C ALA A 49 19.41 -9.20 2.13
N LYS A 50 19.34 -9.88 0.99
CA LYS A 50 18.27 -10.86 0.70
C LYS A 50 18.15 -11.90 1.81
N GLU A 51 19.29 -12.37 2.33
CA GLU A 51 19.43 -13.40 3.34
C GLU A 51 18.89 -13.00 4.72
N ASP A 52 18.70 -11.69 4.95
CA ASP A 52 18.13 -11.18 6.20
C ASP A 52 16.62 -11.34 6.27
N PHE A 53 15.95 -11.68 5.15
CA PHE A 53 14.51 -11.77 5.07
C PHE A 53 13.99 -13.19 5.00
N VAL A 54 12.84 -13.43 5.63
CA VAL A 54 12.05 -14.64 5.46
C VAL A 54 10.63 -14.25 5.12
N ILE A 55 10.13 -14.76 3.99
CA ILE A 55 8.73 -14.62 3.58
C ILE A 55 7.96 -15.85 4.06
N TYR A 56 6.76 -15.65 4.57
CA TYR A 56 5.84 -16.73 4.91
C TYR A 56 4.55 -16.55 4.10
N ASP A 57 4.10 -17.63 3.47
CA ASP A 57 2.80 -17.78 2.83
C ASP A 57 2.01 -18.83 3.62
N GLU A 58 0.91 -18.43 4.27
CA GLU A 58 0.13 -19.29 5.18
C GLU A 58 1.01 -20.01 6.22
N GLU A 59 1.96 -19.33 6.84
CA GLU A 59 2.98 -19.84 7.77
C GLU A 59 4.06 -20.74 7.14
N ALA A 60 3.97 -21.10 5.86
CA ALA A 60 5.02 -21.83 5.16
C ALA A 60 6.12 -20.88 4.68
N PRO A 61 7.39 -21.12 5.04
CA PRO A 61 8.49 -20.27 4.56
C PRO A 61 8.66 -20.41 3.05
N GLN A 62 8.87 -19.28 2.38
CA GLN A 62 9.08 -19.18 0.94
C GLN A 62 10.49 -18.67 0.65
N GLU A 63 11.07 -19.14 -0.45
CA GLU A 63 12.34 -18.61 -0.93
C GLU A 63 12.15 -17.21 -1.52
N VAL A 64 12.98 -16.24 -1.11
CA VAL A 64 13.03 -14.93 -1.73
C VAL A 64 13.65 -15.07 -3.12
N ALA A 65 12.84 -15.07 -4.16
CA ALA A 65 13.30 -15.22 -5.54
C ALA A 65 13.77 -13.88 -6.14
N VAL A 66 13.11 -12.78 -5.75
CA VAL A 66 13.45 -11.42 -6.18
C VAL A 66 13.76 -10.57 -4.96
N PHE A 67 14.83 -9.78 -5.06
CA PHE A 67 15.24 -8.83 -4.02
C PHE A 67 15.73 -7.54 -4.65
N SER A 68 15.25 -6.40 -4.15
CA SER A 68 15.80 -5.09 -4.48
C SER A 68 15.72 -4.17 -3.26
N ALA A 69 16.82 -3.50 -2.97
CA ALA A 69 16.93 -2.41 -2.00
C ALA A 69 17.08 -1.04 -2.71
N GLU A 70 17.05 -1.03 -4.04
CA GLU A 70 17.20 0.20 -4.81
C GLU A 70 15.94 1.03 -4.80
N PRO A 71 16.06 2.37 -4.64
CA PRO A 71 14.94 3.27 -4.78
C PRO A 71 14.31 3.15 -6.17
N ALA A 72 13.01 2.94 -6.21
CA ALA A 72 12.25 2.92 -7.47
C ALA A 72 11.29 4.13 -7.51
N PRO A 73 10.96 4.64 -8.70
CA PRO A 73 9.94 5.68 -8.83
C PRO A 73 8.62 5.26 -8.20
N ILE A 74 7.93 6.21 -7.58
CA ILE A 74 6.70 5.99 -6.85
C ILE A 74 5.54 6.78 -7.46
N SER A 75 4.33 6.27 -7.28
CA SER A 75 3.09 7.01 -7.54
C SER A 75 2.33 7.19 -6.23
N VAL A 76 2.10 8.44 -5.84
CA VAL A 76 1.39 8.78 -4.60
C VAL A 76 0.08 9.47 -4.91
N GLY A 77 -1.03 8.84 -4.56
CA GLY A 77 -2.36 9.45 -4.57
C GLY A 77 -2.62 10.13 -3.23
N VAL A 78 -2.81 11.44 -3.24
CA VAL A 78 -3.20 12.21 -2.05
C VAL A 78 -4.72 12.31 -2.02
N LEU A 79 -5.34 11.85 -0.94
CA LEU A 79 -6.79 11.89 -0.74
C LEU A 79 -7.10 12.76 0.46
N ILE A 80 -7.69 13.94 0.22
CA ILE A 80 -7.93 14.98 1.23
C ILE A 80 -9.41 15.05 1.56
N ASP A 81 -9.72 14.89 2.82
CA ASP A 81 -11.05 15.14 3.38
C ASP A 81 -11.36 16.64 3.34
N THR A 82 -12.48 17.01 2.70
CA THR A 82 -13.00 18.38 2.61
C THR A 82 -14.33 18.54 3.35
N SER A 83 -14.65 17.63 4.26
CA SER A 83 -15.84 17.75 5.11
C SER A 83 -15.81 19.01 5.99
N GLY A 84 -16.96 19.38 6.53
CA GLY A 84 -17.09 20.60 7.34
C GLY A 84 -16.18 20.63 8.58
N SER A 85 -15.85 19.46 9.16
CA SER A 85 -14.92 19.35 10.29
C SER A 85 -13.47 19.70 9.95
N MET A 86 -13.09 19.55 8.69
CA MET A 86 -11.75 19.90 8.18
C MET A 86 -11.56 21.40 7.96
N SER A 87 -12.59 22.24 8.18
CA SER A 87 -12.49 23.70 7.93
C SER A 87 -11.39 24.39 8.73
N GLY A 88 -10.86 25.49 8.18
CA GLY A 88 -9.87 26.35 8.83
C GLY A 88 -8.48 25.73 8.91
N GLU A 89 -7.92 25.66 10.13
CA GLU A 89 -6.53 25.23 10.34
C GLU A 89 -6.27 23.79 9.93
N ARG A 90 -7.25 22.88 10.02
CA ARG A 90 -7.10 21.49 9.60
C ARG A 90 -6.90 21.38 8.08
N MET A 91 -7.72 22.11 7.31
CA MET A 91 -7.55 22.17 5.85
C MET A 91 -6.23 22.82 5.45
N ALA A 92 -5.87 23.92 6.14
CA ALA A 92 -4.57 24.54 5.93
C ALA A 92 -3.41 23.56 6.22
N ALA A 93 -3.51 22.76 7.26
CA ALA A 93 -2.53 21.74 7.59
C ALA A 93 -2.47 20.62 6.52
N ALA A 94 -3.61 20.13 6.06
CA ALA A 94 -3.66 19.12 5.00
C ALA A 94 -3.03 19.64 3.68
N ILE A 95 -3.29 20.90 3.31
CA ILE A 95 -2.67 21.53 2.15
C ILE A 95 -1.14 21.64 2.32
N ARG A 96 -0.66 22.00 3.50
CA ARG A 96 0.79 22.05 3.79
C ARG A 96 1.43 20.65 3.75
N ALA A 97 0.73 19.64 4.24
CA ALA A 97 1.20 18.25 4.13
C ALA A 97 1.31 17.80 2.67
N ALA A 98 0.30 18.11 1.84
CA ALA A 98 0.32 17.80 0.42
C ALA A 98 1.49 18.52 -0.29
N ASP A 99 1.74 19.77 0.07
CA ASP A 99 2.87 20.56 -0.46
C ASP A 99 4.22 19.94 -0.05
N ALA A 100 4.40 19.64 1.23
CA ALA A 100 5.61 19.03 1.76
C ALA A 100 5.88 17.64 1.16
N LEU A 101 4.85 16.81 0.98
CA LEU A 101 4.95 15.55 0.24
C LEU A 101 5.42 15.80 -1.19
N GLY A 102 4.74 16.70 -1.91
CA GLY A 102 5.05 17.02 -3.31
C GLY A 102 6.48 17.51 -3.50
N GLN A 103 6.97 18.39 -2.62
CA GLN A 103 8.36 18.86 -2.62
C GLN A 103 9.38 17.74 -2.32
N SER A 104 8.96 16.67 -1.65
CA SER A 104 9.80 15.52 -1.36
C SER A 104 9.86 14.50 -2.51
N LEU A 105 9.00 14.64 -3.53
CA LEU A 105 9.02 13.78 -4.70
C LEU A 105 10.23 14.07 -5.58
N GLN A 106 10.75 13.03 -6.25
CA GLN A 106 11.93 13.13 -7.12
C GLN A 106 11.52 13.12 -8.60
N PRO A 107 12.43 13.49 -9.51
CA PRO A 107 12.21 13.31 -10.93
C PRO A 107 11.85 11.85 -11.25
N GLY A 108 10.77 11.67 -12.01
CA GLY A 108 10.21 10.35 -12.32
C GLY A 108 9.04 9.93 -11.43
N ASP A 109 8.92 10.48 -10.21
CA ASP A 109 7.74 10.23 -9.37
C ASP A 109 6.51 10.91 -9.94
N GLN A 110 5.38 10.33 -9.63
CA GLN A 110 4.09 10.92 -9.98
C GLN A 110 3.17 11.01 -8.76
N TRP A 111 2.33 12.01 -8.78
CA TRP A 111 1.29 12.15 -7.80
C TRP A 111 -0.06 12.48 -8.44
N SER A 112 -1.11 12.22 -7.71
CA SER A 112 -2.45 12.72 -7.98
C SER A 112 -3.02 13.31 -6.70
N ILE A 113 -3.95 14.27 -6.83
CA ILE A 113 -4.68 14.80 -5.68
C ILE A 113 -6.16 14.62 -5.93
N SER A 114 -6.83 14.06 -4.93
CA SER A 114 -8.29 13.94 -4.88
C SER A 114 -8.79 14.53 -3.57
N THR A 115 -9.92 15.21 -3.63
CA THR A 115 -10.64 15.69 -2.44
C THR A 115 -11.96 14.96 -2.34
N PHE A 116 -12.46 14.77 -1.14
CA PHE A 116 -13.75 14.13 -0.91
C PHE A 116 -14.51 14.73 0.27
N ASP A 117 -15.81 14.77 0.13
CA ASP A 117 -16.81 14.92 1.17
C ASP A 117 -18.04 14.05 0.77
N SER A 118 -19.17 14.21 1.42
CA SER A 118 -20.40 13.47 1.06
C SER A 118 -21.05 13.91 -0.26
N MET A 119 -20.66 15.05 -0.80
CA MET A 119 -21.35 15.69 -1.94
C MET A 119 -20.44 15.83 -3.16
N ARG A 120 -19.14 15.92 -2.97
CA ARG A 120 -18.19 16.30 -4.03
C ARG A 120 -16.93 15.44 -4.00
N ARG A 121 -16.43 15.19 -5.21
CA ARG A 121 -15.11 14.61 -5.44
C ARG A 121 -14.42 15.39 -6.56
N THR A 122 -13.22 15.82 -6.29
CA THR A 122 -12.37 16.45 -7.31
C THR A 122 -11.12 15.60 -7.45
N MET A 123 -10.71 15.36 -8.68
CA MET A 123 -9.52 14.56 -8.97
C MET A 123 -8.59 15.33 -9.90
N ILE A 124 -7.32 15.37 -9.52
CA ILE A 124 -6.22 15.82 -10.37
C ILE A 124 -5.43 14.57 -10.76
N THR A 125 -5.38 14.29 -12.06
CA THR A 125 -4.77 13.09 -12.63
C THR A 125 -3.24 13.04 -12.39
N TRP A 126 -2.66 11.87 -12.58
CA TRP A 126 -1.23 11.60 -12.41
C TRP A 126 -0.34 12.57 -13.18
N ARG A 127 0.59 13.20 -12.49
CA ARG A 127 1.58 14.13 -13.04
C ARG A 127 2.74 14.37 -12.08
N ALA A 128 3.76 15.05 -12.53
CA ALA A 128 4.80 15.58 -11.66
C ALA A 128 4.24 16.64 -10.70
N TYR A 129 4.86 16.80 -9.54
CA TYR A 129 4.49 17.81 -8.56
C TYR A 129 4.52 19.23 -9.18
N SER A 130 3.54 20.04 -8.80
CA SER A 130 3.48 21.45 -9.15
C SER A 130 2.85 22.25 -8.01
N PRO A 131 3.49 23.34 -7.54
CA PRO A 131 2.93 24.23 -6.53
C PRO A 131 1.59 24.84 -6.93
N ALA A 132 1.34 25.05 -8.22
CA ALA A 132 0.08 25.58 -8.73
C ALA A 132 -1.12 24.70 -8.37
N ILE A 133 -0.93 23.38 -8.37
CA ILE A 133 -1.97 22.42 -7.98
C ILE A 133 -2.31 22.57 -6.50
N VAL A 134 -1.28 22.65 -5.64
CA VAL A 134 -1.49 22.85 -4.20
C VAL A 134 -2.18 24.16 -3.90
N ASN A 135 -1.80 25.23 -4.62
CA ASN A 135 -2.45 26.52 -4.47
C ASN A 135 -3.94 26.50 -4.84
N SER A 136 -4.34 25.67 -5.84
CA SER A 136 -5.76 25.52 -6.19
C SER A 136 -6.60 24.92 -5.06
N LEU A 137 -6.00 24.11 -4.19
CA LEU A 137 -6.69 23.52 -3.03
C LEU A 137 -7.12 24.58 -2.01
N ARG A 138 -6.42 25.73 -1.94
CA ARG A 138 -6.76 26.82 -1.00
C ARG A 138 -8.12 27.44 -1.26
N ALA A 139 -8.60 27.35 -2.49
CA ALA A 139 -9.91 27.86 -2.91
C ALA A 139 -11.03 26.81 -2.73
N MET A 140 -10.70 25.59 -2.32
CA MET A 140 -11.70 24.55 -2.17
C MET A 140 -12.56 24.75 -0.92
N PRO A 141 -13.89 24.74 -1.06
CA PRO A 141 -14.78 24.84 0.09
C PRO A 141 -14.73 23.55 0.92
N THR A 142 -14.81 23.71 2.23
CA THR A 142 -15.04 22.62 3.16
C THR A 142 -16.50 22.59 3.54
N SER A 143 -17.17 21.45 3.32
CA SER A 143 -18.61 21.31 3.61
C SER A 143 -19.03 19.84 3.60
N GLY A 144 -20.25 19.57 4.04
CA GLY A 144 -20.81 18.23 4.04
C GLY A 144 -20.22 17.34 5.12
N SER A 145 -20.54 16.08 5.03
CA SER A 145 -20.10 15.00 5.93
C SER A 145 -18.99 14.16 5.31
N THR A 146 -18.38 13.29 6.11
CA THR A 146 -17.25 12.45 5.69
C THR A 146 -17.73 11.08 5.22
N GLU A 147 -17.44 10.69 3.97
CA GLU A 147 -17.64 9.34 3.43
C GLU A 147 -16.29 8.67 3.15
N LEU A 148 -15.52 8.47 4.21
CA LEU A 148 -14.13 8.00 4.16
C LEU A 148 -13.97 6.67 3.42
N PHE A 149 -14.72 5.64 3.82
CA PHE A 149 -14.58 4.30 3.24
C PHE A 149 -14.97 4.26 1.76
N LYS A 150 -16.00 5.02 1.40
CA LYS A 150 -16.42 5.16 0.00
C LYS A 150 -15.35 5.88 -0.82
N ALA A 151 -14.80 6.97 -0.31
CA ALA A 151 -13.73 7.72 -0.97
C ALA A 151 -12.49 6.85 -1.24
N VAL A 152 -12.06 6.06 -0.24
CA VAL A 152 -10.96 5.10 -0.42
C VAL A 152 -11.29 4.07 -1.49
N THR A 153 -12.50 3.47 -1.43
CA THR A 153 -12.93 2.47 -2.41
C THR A 153 -12.92 3.03 -3.84
N GLU A 154 -13.41 4.24 -4.03
CA GLU A 154 -13.50 4.89 -5.35
C GLU A 154 -12.13 5.36 -5.87
N MET A 155 -11.17 5.66 -4.98
CA MET A 155 -9.83 6.09 -5.38
C MET A 155 -8.96 4.92 -5.91
N VAL A 156 -9.16 3.70 -5.42
CA VAL A 156 -8.30 2.55 -5.77
C VAL A 156 -8.25 2.25 -7.29
N PRO A 157 -9.35 2.28 -8.06
CA PRO A 157 -9.28 2.09 -9.51
C PRO A 157 -8.29 3.05 -10.20
N TYR A 158 -8.28 4.32 -9.79
CA TYR A 158 -7.34 5.31 -10.34
C TYR A 158 -5.89 5.04 -9.91
N MET A 159 -5.70 4.41 -8.74
CA MET A 159 -4.37 3.98 -8.32
C MET A 159 -3.80 2.86 -9.19
N LYS A 160 -4.65 2.07 -9.85
CA LYS A 160 -4.20 1.02 -10.78
C LYS A 160 -3.66 1.57 -12.10
N ASP A 161 -4.13 2.74 -12.51
CA ASP A 161 -3.74 3.39 -13.77
C ASP A 161 -2.40 4.14 -13.69
N THR A 162 -1.68 4.00 -12.59
CA THR A 162 -0.37 4.64 -12.43
C THR A 162 0.72 3.88 -13.19
N PRO A 163 1.76 4.58 -13.69
CA PRO A 163 2.85 3.94 -14.42
C PRO A 163 3.79 3.13 -13.51
N HIS A 164 3.76 3.33 -12.19
CA HIS A 164 4.68 2.70 -11.27
C HIS A 164 4.03 1.56 -10.48
N ARG A 165 4.80 0.49 -10.27
CA ARG A 165 4.37 -0.62 -9.43
C ARG A 165 4.23 -0.19 -7.95
N LYS A 166 5.19 0.61 -7.45
CA LYS A 166 5.09 1.18 -6.09
C LYS A 166 4.06 2.29 -6.08
N ARG A 167 2.91 2.00 -5.49
CA ARG A 167 1.79 2.93 -5.39
C ARG A 167 1.30 3.05 -3.96
N ALA A 168 1.16 4.28 -3.51
CA ALA A 168 0.69 4.58 -2.17
C ALA A 168 -0.41 5.63 -2.18
N MET A 169 -1.33 5.51 -1.25
CA MET A 169 -2.36 6.51 -0.95
C MET A 169 -1.98 7.21 0.36
N LEU A 170 -1.90 8.54 0.35
CA LEU A 170 -1.84 9.34 1.56
C LEU A 170 -3.21 9.95 1.82
N LEU A 171 -3.92 9.39 2.76
CA LEU A 171 -5.21 9.86 3.23
C LEU A 171 -5.02 10.91 4.32
N MET A 172 -5.63 12.07 4.16
CA MET A 172 -5.61 13.16 5.14
C MET A 172 -7.03 13.47 5.60
N THR A 173 -7.31 13.26 6.88
CA THR A 173 -8.67 13.41 7.45
C THR A 173 -8.57 13.65 8.96
N ASP A 174 -9.64 14.15 9.56
CA ASP A 174 -9.82 14.12 11.02
C ASP A 174 -10.47 12.80 11.51
N GLY A 175 -10.78 11.88 10.61
CA GLY A 175 -10.90 10.44 10.87
C GLY A 175 -12.27 9.89 11.23
N ILE A 176 -13.35 10.66 11.17
CA ILE A 176 -14.68 10.16 11.49
C ILE A 176 -15.48 9.95 10.19
N ASP A 177 -15.75 8.70 9.86
CA ASP A 177 -16.72 8.39 8.81
C ASP A 177 -18.14 8.49 9.34
N ASN A 178 -18.99 9.26 8.67
CA ASN A 178 -20.35 9.50 9.14
C ASN A 178 -21.26 8.26 9.07
N SER A 179 -20.91 7.28 8.27
CA SER A 179 -21.60 5.99 8.29
C SER A 179 -21.50 5.31 9.67
N ILE A 180 -20.44 5.59 10.43
CA ILE A 180 -20.27 5.10 11.81
C ILE A 180 -21.22 5.80 12.76
N ILE A 181 -21.47 7.10 12.55
CA ILE A 181 -22.34 7.90 13.40
C ILE A 181 -23.81 7.56 13.13
N SER A 182 -24.21 7.42 11.87
CA SER A 182 -25.59 7.09 11.50
C SER A 182 -26.01 5.70 12.00
N ALA A 183 -25.11 4.71 11.91
CA ALA A 183 -25.42 3.36 12.37
C ALA A 183 -25.68 3.24 13.89
N SER A 184 -25.22 4.20 14.69
CA SER A 184 -25.51 4.25 16.12
C SER A 184 -26.88 4.87 16.44
N ARG A 185 -27.51 5.54 15.48
CA ARG A 185 -28.81 6.21 15.64
C ARG A 185 -29.99 5.42 15.08
N ASP A 186 -29.75 4.55 14.08
CA ASP A 186 -30.80 3.86 13.35
C ASP A 186 -30.77 2.35 13.65
N ALA A 187 -31.52 1.96 14.67
CA ALA A 187 -31.76 0.53 14.98
C ALA A 187 -32.65 -0.16 13.91
N TRP A 188 -33.25 0.59 12.99
CA TRP A 188 -34.13 0.11 11.93
C TRP A 188 -33.65 0.60 10.57
N ARG A 189 -32.75 -0.17 9.92
CA ARG A 189 -32.30 0.13 8.55
C ARG A 189 -33.16 -0.63 7.54
N ASP A 190 -33.55 0.09 6.48
CA ASP A 190 -34.13 -0.50 5.29
C ASP A 190 -33.08 -1.44 4.63
N PRO A 191 -33.45 -2.70 4.28
CA PRO A 191 -32.56 -3.61 3.56
C PRO A 191 -32.02 -3.09 2.23
N PHE A 192 -32.62 -2.04 1.66
CA PHE A 192 -32.21 -1.37 0.43
C PHE A 192 -31.33 -0.12 0.66
N GLU A 193 -31.06 0.23 1.91
CA GLU A 193 -30.16 1.35 2.23
C GLU A 193 -28.68 1.07 1.93
N ALA A 194 -27.91 2.16 1.88
CA ALA A 194 -26.46 2.12 1.68
C ALA A 194 -25.77 1.19 2.69
N PRO A 195 -24.66 0.54 2.30
CA PRO A 195 -23.95 -0.42 3.14
C PRO A 195 -23.58 0.15 4.50
N GLY A 196 -23.73 -0.67 5.55
CA GLY A 196 -23.37 -0.27 6.90
C GLY A 196 -21.86 -0.02 7.07
N PRO A 197 -21.43 0.61 8.18
CA PRO A 197 -20.04 0.99 8.41
C PRO A 197 -19.08 -0.19 8.34
N ARG A 198 -19.48 -1.35 8.84
CA ARG A 198 -18.66 -2.58 8.78
C ARG A 198 -18.48 -3.07 7.34
N GLU A 199 -19.56 -3.05 6.56
CA GLU A 199 -19.55 -3.46 5.16
C GLU A 199 -18.75 -2.45 4.30
N SER A 200 -18.97 -1.15 4.50
CA SER A 200 -18.21 -0.09 3.82
C SER A 200 -16.71 -0.18 4.11
N SER A 201 -16.34 -0.41 5.37
CA SER A 201 -14.95 -0.63 5.77
C SER A 201 -14.36 -1.88 5.13
N ALA A 202 -15.09 -3.00 5.09
CA ALA A 202 -14.63 -4.25 4.48
C ALA A 202 -14.44 -4.10 2.96
N ARG A 203 -15.35 -3.38 2.27
CA ARG A 203 -15.21 -3.06 0.84
C ARG A 203 -13.95 -2.23 0.57
N ALA A 204 -13.67 -1.22 1.40
CA ALA A 204 -12.47 -0.40 1.26
C ALA A 204 -11.19 -1.22 1.47
N GLN A 205 -11.16 -2.10 2.48
CA GLN A 205 -10.04 -3.01 2.71
C GLN A 205 -9.82 -3.96 1.52
N THR A 206 -10.89 -4.55 1.01
CA THR A 206 -10.84 -5.42 -0.17
C THR A 206 -10.31 -4.67 -1.39
N ALA A 207 -10.80 -3.46 -1.64
CA ALA A 207 -10.33 -2.63 -2.75
C ALA A 207 -8.83 -2.33 -2.63
N LEU A 208 -8.37 -1.88 -1.45
CA LEU A 208 -6.95 -1.60 -1.20
C LEU A 208 -6.06 -2.82 -1.45
N ARG A 209 -6.47 -3.98 -0.93
CA ARG A 209 -5.77 -5.25 -1.14
C ARG A 209 -5.71 -5.63 -2.62
N ASP A 210 -6.86 -5.68 -3.31
CA ASP A 210 -6.97 -6.09 -4.71
C ASP A 210 -6.32 -5.07 -5.67
N GLY A 211 -6.15 -3.82 -5.19
CA GLY A 211 -5.42 -2.76 -5.86
C GLY A 211 -3.92 -2.76 -5.58
N GLU A 212 -3.46 -3.55 -4.61
CA GLU A 212 -2.08 -3.52 -4.11
C GLU A 212 -1.61 -2.10 -3.72
N VAL A 213 -2.51 -1.35 -3.06
CA VAL A 213 -2.27 0.05 -2.69
C VAL A 213 -1.85 0.13 -1.23
N LEU A 214 -0.64 0.63 -0.96
CA LEU A 214 -0.24 1.01 0.40
C LEU A 214 -1.04 2.22 0.86
N LEU A 215 -1.63 2.17 2.06
CA LEU A 215 -2.35 3.31 2.61
C LEU A 215 -1.63 3.87 3.83
N TYR A 216 -1.21 5.13 3.74
CA TYR A 216 -0.79 5.94 4.87
C TYR A 216 -1.94 6.86 5.26
N ALA A 217 -2.30 6.90 6.54
CA ALA A 217 -3.33 7.81 7.02
C ALA A 217 -2.69 8.88 7.93
N LEU A 218 -2.87 10.14 7.56
CA LEU A 218 -2.49 11.29 8.35
C LEU A 218 -3.73 11.87 9.02
N GLY A 219 -3.87 11.57 10.30
CA GLY A 219 -4.91 12.14 11.13
C GLY A 219 -4.58 13.58 11.52
N VAL A 220 -5.35 14.54 11.03
CA VAL A 220 -5.11 15.97 11.24
C VAL A 220 -5.86 16.44 12.48
N ASN A 221 -5.15 16.58 13.60
CA ASN A 221 -5.69 17.01 14.90
C ASN A 221 -5.17 18.39 15.35
N VAL A 222 -4.94 19.29 14.41
CA VAL A 222 -4.55 20.67 14.71
C VAL A 222 -5.74 21.48 15.21
N ALA A 223 -5.48 22.55 15.97
CA ALA A 223 -6.47 23.49 16.52
C ALA A 223 -7.29 23.02 17.74
N GLY A 224 -6.93 21.89 18.36
CA GLY A 224 -7.46 21.51 19.71
C GLY A 224 -9.00 21.42 19.83
N ARG A 225 -9.74 21.37 18.69
CA ARG A 225 -11.19 21.25 18.72
C ARG A 225 -11.61 19.83 19.12
N SER A 226 -12.64 19.74 19.92
CA SER A 226 -13.26 18.50 20.37
C SER A 226 -13.67 17.60 19.19
N GLY A 227 -12.91 16.56 18.96
CA GLY A 227 -13.07 15.59 17.90
C GLY A 227 -11.76 14.86 17.77
N ALA A 228 -11.55 13.83 18.62
CA ALA A 228 -10.37 12.98 18.48
C ALA A 228 -10.44 12.25 17.13
N VAL A 229 -9.32 12.22 16.42
CA VAL A 229 -9.19 11.38 15.22
C VAL A 229 -9.62 9.95 15.54
N HIS A 230 -10.51 9.38 14.75
CA HIS A 230 -10.97 8.01 14.98
C HIS A 230 -9.91 6.98 14.54
N LEU A 231 -8.88 6.86 15.38
CA LEU A 231 -7.71 6.01 15.14
C LEU A 231 -8.07 4.57 14.69
N PRO A 232 -9.05 3.86 15.30
CA PRO A 232 -9.37 2.49 14.88
C PRO A 232 -9.82 2.35 13.43
N SER A 233 -10.53 3.33 12.87
CA SER A 233 -10.92 3.30 11.45
C SER A 233 -9.72 3.45 10.53
N LEU A 234 -8.81 4.37 10.85
CA LEU A 234 -7.60 4.61 10.06
C LEU A 234 -6.65 3.41 10.14
N GLN A 235 -6.45 2.83 11.32
CA GLN A 235 -5.62 1.63 11.49
C GLN A 235 -6.16 0.44 10.70
N ARG A 236 -7.47 0.23 10.74
CA ARG A 236 -8.13 -0.85 10.01
C ARG A 236 -7.93 -0.76 8.50
N LEU A 237 -7.80 0.45 7.95
CA LEU A 237 -7.49 0.66 6.54
C LEU A 237 -5.99 0.54 6.24
N ALA A 238 -5.14 1.13 7.07
CA ALA A 238 -3.72 1.29 6.77
C ALA A 238 -2.88 0.03 7.07
N GLU A 239 -3.03 -0.55 8.26
CA GLU A 239 -2.16 -1.63 8.72
C GLU A 239 -2.18 -2.88 7.81
N PRO A 240 -3.34 -3.36 7.31
CA PRO A 240 -3.37 -4.53 6.42
C PRO A 240 -2.67 -4.32 5.08
N THR A 241 -2.47 -3.06 4.67
CA THR A 241 -1.76 -2.72 3.42
C THR A 241 -0.24 -2.66 3.60
N GLY A 242 0.28 -2.73 4.82
CA GLY A 242 1.68 -2.46 5.16
C GLY A 242 1.98 -0.97 5.39
N GLY A 243 0.99 -0.11 5.27
CA GLY A 243 1.09 1.30 5.60
C GLY A 243 1.02 1.60 7.10
N SER A 244 0.77 2.86 7.47
CA SER A 244 0.69 3.27 8.88
C SER A 244 -0.21 4.47 9.09
N VAL A 245 -0.60 4.69 10.34
CA VAL A 245 -1.33 5.88 10.78
C VAL A 245 -0.39 6.81 11.52
N ILE A 246 -0.41 8.09 11.18
CA ILE A 246 0.32 9.15 11.86
C ILE A 246 -0.70 10.19 12.32
N ILE A 247 -0.73 10.48 13.61
CA ILE A 247 -1.56 11.57 14.15
C ILE A 247 -0.67 12.78 14.32
N ALA A 248 -1.06 13.90 13.75
CA ALA A 248 -0.34 15.17 13.85
C ALA A 248 -1.20 16.25 14.50
N SER A 249 -0.67 16.88 15.54
CA SER A 249 -1.36 17.87 16.37
C SER A 249 -0.86 19.30 16.14
N SER A 250 0.12 19.48 15.28
CA SER A 250 0.65 20.77 14.89
C SER A 250 0.99 20.83 13.39
N MET A 251 1.06 22.03 12.83
CA MET A 251 1.48 22.25 11.45
C MET A 251 2.83 21.60 11.13
N ARG A 252 3.79 21.72 12.06
CA ARG A 252 5.13 21.14 11.90
C ARG A 252 5.10 19.63 11.86
N GLU A 253 4.29 19.00 12.71
CA GLU A 253 4.13 17.53 12.72
C GLU A 253 3.46 17.03 11.45
N VAL A 254 2.49 17.77 10.90
CA VAL A 254 1.80 17.42 9.65
C VAL A 254 2.79 17.40 8.48
N GLU A 255 3.63 18.45 8.36
CA GLU A 255 4.67 18.51 7.32
C GLU A 255 5.70 17.39 7.49
N ALA A 256 6.19 17.19 8.71
CA ALA A 256 7.15 16.13 9.01
C ALA A 256 6.59 14.72 8.71
N ALA A 257 5.31 14.49 9.01
CA ALA A 257 4.64 13.23 8.70
C ALA A 257 4.58 12.96 7.19
N ALA A 258 4.24 13.97 6.39
CA ALA A 258 4.19 13.84 4.94
C ALA A 258 5.58 13.56 4.34
N GLN A 259 6.61 14.26 4.80
CA GLN A 259 8.01 14.01 4.40
C GLN A 259 8.49 12.62 4.80
N ARG A 260 8.11 12.16 6.00
CA ARG A 260 8.41 10.82 6.48
C ARG A 260 7.79 9.75 5.58
N VAL A 261 6.52 9.91 5.17
CA VAL A 261 5.87 8.97 4.24
C VAL A 261 6.64 8.86 2.93
N ALA A 262 7.03 10.00 2.32
CA ALA A 262 7.85 10.00 1.11
C ALA A 262 9.20 9.28 1.31
N GLY A 263 9.86 9.53 2.45
CA GLY A 263 11.10 8.85 2.82
C GLY A 263 10.94 7.35 3.01
N GLU A 264 9.89 6.91 3.69
CA GLU A 264 9.59 5.49 3.88
C GLU A 264 9.36 4.78 2.54
N LEU A 265 8.53 5.34 1.67
CA LEU A 265 8.22 4.75 0.36
C LEU A 265 9.47 4.52 -0.50
N ARG A 266 10.45 5.41 -0.41
CA ARG A 266 11.72 5.26 -1.15
C ARG A 266 12.63 4.18 -0.61
N GLN A 267 12.54 3.93 0.69
CA GLN A 267 13.47 3.06 1.42
C GLN A 267 12.90 1.66 1.63
N GLN A 268 11.77 1.36 0.99
CA GLN A 268 11.18 0.03 1.05
C GLN A 268 12.02 -0.95 0.22
N TYR A 269 12.23 -2.12 0.81
CA TYR A 269 12.72 -3.28 0.08
C TYR A 269 11.60 -3.84 -0.79
N THR A 270 11.95 -4.31 -1.97
CA THR A 270 11.05 -5.11 -2.80
C THR A 270 11.50 -6.57 -2.73
N LEU A 271 10.64 -7.42 -2.21
CA LEU A 271 10.82 -8.86 -2.18
C LEU A 271 9.84 -9.51 -3.15
N GLY A 272 10.24 -10.64 -3.74
CA GLY A 272 9.36 -11.44 -4.57
C GLY A 272 9.57 -12.91 -4.35
N PHE A 273 8.51 -13.70 -4.45
CA PHE A 273 8.54 -15.16 -4.37
C PHE A 273 7.57 -15.78 -5.37
N TYR A 274 7.78 -17.04 -5.69
CA TYR A 274 6.87 -17.83 -6.50
C TYR A 274 6.05 -18.74 -5.59
N PRO A 275 4.72 -18.52 -5.44
CA PRO A 275 3.89 -19.32 -4.56
C PRO A 275 3.85 -20.77 -5.02
N GLN A 276 4.09 -21.71 -4.10
CA GLN A 276 4.10 -23.14 -4.43
C GLN A 276 2.70 -23.71 -4.68
N ASN A 277 1.66 -23.11 -4.09
CA ASN A 277 0.27 -23.52 -4.15
C ASN A 277 -0.63 -22.44 -4.77
N ALA A 278 -0.17 -21.78 -5.84
CA ALA A 278 -0.95 -20.77 -6.52
C ALA A 278 -2.30 -21.35 -7.00
N GLY A 279 -3.38 -20.67 -6.65
CA GLY A 279 -4.74 -21.06 -7.06
C GLY A 279 -5.48 -21.98 -6.07
N ALA A 280 -4.85 -22.45 -4.97
CA ALA A 280 -5.54 -23.24 -3.96
C ALA A 280 -6.57 -22.43 -3.16
N LYS A 281 -6.32 -21.14 -2.96
CA LYS A 281 -7.20 -20.19 -2.26
C LYS A 281 -7.19 -18.83 -2.97
N PRO A 282 -8.29 -18.07 -2.89
CA PRO A 282 -8.35 -16.71 -3.47
C PRO A 282 -7.54 -15.68 -2.69
N TYR A 283 -7.16 -15.99 -1.46
CA TYR A 283 -6.40 -15.11 -0.57
C TYR A 283 -5.41 -15.93 0.26
N HIS A 284 -4.17 -15.47 0.33
CA HIS A 284 -3.09 -16.04 1.13
C HIS A 284 -2.63 -15.01 2.17
N ARG A 285 -2.47 -15.45 3.40
CA ARG A 285 -1.88 -14.59 4.44
C ARG A 285 -0.38 -14.54 4.25
N LEU A 286 0.14 -13.32 4.05
CA LEU A 286 1.56 -13.09 3.87
C LEU A 286 2.16 -12.44 5.12
N ARG A 287 3.37 -12.86 5.46
CA ARG A 287 4.15 -12.28 6.54
C ARG A 287 5.61 -12.26 6.15
N VAL A 288 6.29 -11.16 6.46
CA VAL A 288 7.74 -11.04 6.29
C VAL A 288 8.36 -10.79 7.66
N THR A 289 9.48 -11.45 7.91
CA THR A 289 10.31 -11.21 9.10
C THR A 289 11.74 -10.95 8.67
N THR A 290 12.54 -10.39 9.58
CA THR A 290 14.00 -10.32 9.44
C THR A 290 14.68 -11.22 10.45
N ARG A 291 15.98 -11.48 10.26
CA ARG A 291 16.80 -12.22 11.23
C ARG A 291 16.97 -11.51 12.57
N HIS A 292 16.77 -10.20 12.60
CA HIS A 292 16.83 -9.40 13.81
C HIS A 292 15.44 -9.36 14.46
N PRO A 293 15.25 -9.95 15.65
CA PRO A 293 13.94 -10.08 16.29
C PRO A 293 13.33 -8.74 16.69
N ASP A 294 14.16 -7.72 16.94
CA ASP A 294 13.71 -6.39 17.37
C ASP A 294 13.25 -5.50 16.20
N HIS A 295 13.43 -5.95 14.96
CA HIS A 295 12.95 -5.20 13.82
C HIS A 295 11.42 -5.31 13.69
N ARG A 296 10.77 -4.16 13.51
CA ARG A 296 9.37 -4.11 13.12
C ARG A 296 9.29 -4.13 11.59
N VAL A 297 8.73 -5.19 11.05
CA VAL A 297 8.53 -5.36 9.60
C VAL A 297 7.09 -5.05 9.26
N ARG A 298 6.87 -4.20 8.23
CA ARG A 298 5.55 -3.91 7.67
C ARG A 298 5.53 -4.25 6.20
N THR A 299 4.51 -4.99 5.79
CA THR A 299 4.18 -5.33 4.41
C THR A 299 2.68 -5.59 4.32
N ARG A 300 2.14 -5.73 3.11
CA ARG A 300 0.74 -6.13 2.95
C ARG A 300 0.49 -7.51 3.56
N ALA A 301 -0.71 -7.71 4.08
CA ALA A 301 -1.08 -8.94 4.80
C ALA A 301 -1.52 -10.09 3.87
N GLY A 302 -1.64 -9.84 2.57
CA GLY A 302 -2.04 -10.84 1.57
C GLY A 302 -2.43 -10.23 0.24
#